data_c8223bb2d60332df2d77eed272416e02
#
_entry.id   c8223bb2d60332df2d77eed272416e02
#
_cell.length_a   1.000
_cell.length_b   1.000
_cell.length_c   1.000
_cell.angle_alpha   90.00
_cell.angle_beta   90.00
_cell.angle_gamma   90.00
#
_symmetry.space_group_name_H-M   'P 1'
#
loop_
_entity.id
_entity.type
_entity.pdbx_description
1 polymer ?
#
loop_
_entity_poly.entity_id
_entity_poly.type
_entity_poly.pdbx_seq_one_letter_code
_entity_poly.pdbx_strand_id
1 'polypeptide(L)'
;MTDRHRHRHRDRDLWDLELAAAAKLVGNARDVTLVAHVQPDADALGSALALGMALRRRGVTVRVTFGEPAGTPQSLRALDVADLIVPPDQVPAQPELLVALDTASRNRLGSLADRVDTAGAVLVIDHHATNGRFGTHHLVDAGAEATAVLVLELLDALDVVLDEPIARCLYAGLVTDTSCFRRADPGTHAIAARLLATGVDPDATTRELLDTHPFGWLAMLGAVLGRARLERASAQGLGLVHTTVRLSDTAGLRREEVESVVDLVRTTSEAEVAAVLKEAGADRWEVSLRAKQCLDVSAAAAELGGGGHRLAAGFTASGTPEDVLDTLRFALDRASLA
;
A
#
# COMPACT_ATOMS: atom_id res chain seq x y z
N MET A 1 8.36 -5.27 26.82
CA MET A 1 7.22 -4.40 26.42
C MET A 1 7.79 -3.45 25.40
N THR A 2 7.57 -3.76 24.14
CA THR A 2 8.16 -3.06 23.00
C THR A 2 7.53 -1.67 22.84
N ASP A 3 8.31 -0.72 22.34
CA ASP A 3 7.99 0.69 22.14
C ASP A 3 6.69 0.97 21.34
N ARG A 4 6.20 -0.03 20.59
CA ARG A 4 4.92 0.00 19.83
C ARG A 4 3.67 0.18 20.73
N HIS A 5 3.69 -0.32 21.98
CA HIS A 5 2.58 -0.11 22.92
C HIS A 5 2.53 1.34 23.46
N ARG A 6 3.65 2.08 23.42
CA ARG A 6 3.67 3.49 23.84
C ARG A 6 3.12 4.46 22.79
N HIS A 7 3.12 4.10 21.49
CA HIS A 7 2.61 4.99 20.44
C HIS A 7 1.07 4.99 20.36
N ARG A 8 0.39 3.92 20.75
CA ARG A 8 -1.09 3.90 20.88
C ARG A 8 -1.64 4.71 22.05
N HIS A 9 -0.78 5.25 22.93
CA HIS A 9 -1.17 6.15 24.04
C HIS A 9 -0.98 7.63 23.70
N ARG A 10 -0.64 7.97 22.45
CA ARG A 10 -0.63 9.37 22.04
C ARG A 10 -2.06 9.83 21.81
N ASP A 11 -2.49 10.69 22.73
CA ASP A 11 -3.69 11.52 22.62
C ASP A 11 -4.94 10.77 22.08
N ARG A 12 -5.44 9.84 22.90
CA ARG A 12 -6.71 9.16 22.61
C ARG A 12 -7.82 10.19 22.38
N ASP A 13 -7.78 11.29 23.12
CA ASP A 13 -8.74 12.39 22.99
C ASP A 13 -8.64 13.07 21.61
N LEU A 14 -7.43 13.26 21.08
CA LEU A 14 -7.25 13.83 19.73
C LEU A 14 -7.73 12.87 18.66
N TRP A 15 -7.41 11.58 18.79
CA TRP A 15 -7.89 10.54 17.89
C TRP A 15 -9.42 10.50 17.84
N ASP A 16 -10.08 10.48 18.99
CA ASP A 16 -11.54 10.44 19.09
C ASP A 16 -12.16 11.69 18.45
N LEU A 17 -11.52 12.86 18.56
CA LEU A 17 -11.95 14.08 17.89
C LEU A 17 -11.77 14.02 16.37
N GLU A 18 -10.63 13.54 15.88
CA GLU A 18 -10.38 13.37 14.42
C GLU A 18 -11.35 12.33 13.83
N LEU A 19 -11.59 11.22 14.52
CA LEU A 19 -12.54 10.19 14.11
C LEU A 19 -13.98 10.72 14.07
N ALA A 20 -14.42 11.44 15.09
CA ALA A 20 -15.75 12.05 15.13
C ALA A 20 -15.92 13.11 14.03
N ALA A 21 -14.88 13.90 13.76
CA ALA A 21 -14.88 14.88 12.67
C ALA A 21 -14.97 14.20 11.29
N ALA A 22 -14.20 13.13 11.06
CA ALA A 22 -14.24 12.33 9.84
C ALA A 22 -15.62 11.68 9.66
N ALA A 23 -16.18 11.06 10.70
CA ALA A 23 -17.49 10.44 10.67
C ALA A 23 -18.60 11.46 10.34
N LYS A 24 -18.54 12.65 10.95
CA LYS A 24 -19.48 13.74 10.65
C LYS A 24 -19.35 14.23 9.21
N LEU A 25 -18.13 14.41 8.71
CA LEU A 25 -17.86 14.86 7.35
C LEU A 25 -18.42 13.87 6.33
N VAL A 26 -18.05 12.61 6.47
CA VAL A 26 -18.47 11.51 5.58
C VAL A 26 -19.97 11.25 5.69
N GLY A 27 -20.53 11.28 6.91
CA GLY A 27 -21.95 11.02 7.17
C GLY A 27 -22.90 12.10 6.62
N ASN A 28 -22.41 13.33 6.38
CA ASN A 28 -23.20 14.44 5.82
C ASN A 28 -23.01 14.62 4.30
N ALA A 29 -22.01 13.99 3.70
CA ALA A 29 -21.73 14.10 2.28
C ALA A 29 -22.80 13.39 1.44
N ARG A 30 -23.11 13.96 0.27
CA ARG A 30 -24.06 13.40 -0.70
C ARG A 30 -23.37 12.82 -1.93
N ASP A 31 -22.19 13.31 -2.24
CA ASP A 31 -21.34 12.87 -3.34
C ASP A 31 -19.91 12.71 -2.84
N VAL A 32 -19.37 11.47 -2.87
CA VAL A 32 -18.05 11.13 -2.34
C VAL A 32 -17.21 10.46 -3.42
N THR A 33 -16.04 11.00 -3.65
CA THR A 33 -14.99 10.38 -4.49
C THR A 33 -13.91 9.81 -3.59
N LEU A 34 -13.77 8.49 -3.60
CA LEU A 34 -12.76 7.74 -2.84
C LEU A 34 -11.57 7.46 -3.77
N VAL A 35 -10.40 7.93 -3.39
CA VAL A 35 -9.19 7.84 -4.24
C VAL A 35 -8.13 7.02 -3.53
N ALA A 36 -7.80 5.86 -4.09
CA ALA A 36 -6.64 5.07 -3.71
C ALA A 36 -5.36 5.65 -4.35
N HIS A 37 -4.20 5.32 -3.81
CA HIS A 37 -2.94 5.75 -4.40
C HIS A 37 -2.68 5.14 -5.79
N VAL A 38 -1.78 5.74 -6.59
CA VAL A 38 -1.30 5.15 -7.86
C VAL A 38 -0.67 3.78 -7.60
N GLN A 39 -0.90 2.83 -8.51
CA GLN A 39 -0.53 1.44 -8.32
C GLN A 39 -1.17 0.86 -7.04
N PRO A 40 -2.53 0.90 -6.94
CA PRO A 40 -3.22 0.53 -5.72
C PRO A 40 -2.95 -0.93 -5.36
N ASP A 41 -2.79 -1.16 -4.07
CA ASP A 41 -2.76 -2.48 -3.47
C ASP A 41 -4.11 -2.84 -2.81
N ALA A 42 -4.13 -3.95 -2.09
CA ALA A 42 -5.37 -4.41 -1.45
C ALA A 42 -5.77 -3.56 -0.25
N ASP A 43 -4.84 -2.88 0.42
CA ASP A 43 -5.17 -1.99 1.52
C ASP A 43 -5.81 -0.69 1.01
N ALA A 44 -5.19 -0.03 0.04
CA ALA A 44 -5.72 1.20 -0.55
C ALA A 44 -7.09 0.98 -1.21
N LEU A 45 -7.19 -0.02 -2.11
CA LEU A 45 -8.41 -0.25 -2.88
C LEU A 45 -9.49 -0.94 -2.04
N GLY A 46 -9.13 -1.91 -1.19
CA GLY A 46 -10.05 -2.57 -0.28
C GLY A 46 -10.66 -1.58 0.72
N SER A 47 -9.86 -0.69 1.29
CA SER A 47 -10.32 0.40 2.16
C SER A 47 -11.31 1.33 1.44
N ALA A 48 -11.01 1.73 0.20
CA ALA A 48 -11.90 2.56 -0.60
C ALA A 48 -13.21 1.85 -0.93
N LEU A 49 -13.16 0.59 -1.34
CA LEU A 49 -14.35 -0.20 -1.66
C LEU A 49 -15.22 -0.48 -0.44
N ALA A 50 -14.62 -0.82 0.72
CA ALA A 50 -15.35 -1.04 1.96
C ALA A 50 -16.14 0.20 2.38
N LEU A 51 -15.47 1.35 2.44
CA LEU A 51 -16.13 2.63 2.76
C LEU A 51 -17.17 2.99 1.69
N GLY A 52 -16.85 2.79 0.41
CA GLY A 52 -17.73 3.06 -0.71
C GLY A 52 -19.04 2.27 -0.66
N MET A 53 -18.96 0.97 -0.40
CA MET A 53 -20.13 0.11 -0.25
C MET A 53 -21.03 0.56 0.92
N ALA A 54 -20.41 0.90 2.05
CA ALA A 54 -21.15 1.37 3.23
C ALA A 54 -21.91 2.67 2.95
N LEU A 55 -21.26 3.65 2.28
CA LEU A 55 -21.86 4.92 1.92
C LEU A 55 -22.97 4.79 0.87
N ARG A 56 -22.74 3.96 -0.17
CA ARG A 56 -23.74 3.70 -1.21
C ARG A 56 -25.04 3.13 -0.62
N ARG A 57 -24.96 2.26 0.39
CA ARG A 57 -26.14 1.72 1.10
C ARG A 57 -26.92 2.80 1.86
N ARG A 58 -26.26 3.89 2.21
CA ARG A 58 -26.88 5.08 2.83
C ARG A 58 -27.45 6.07 1.82
N GLY A 59 -27.39 5.74 0.53
CA GLY A 59 -27.90 6.57 -0.56
C GLY A 59 -26.96 7.68 -1.01
N VAL A 60 -25.67 7.60 -0.62
CA VAL A 60 -24.64 8.53 -1.08
C VAL A 60 -24.21 8.16 -2.50
N THR A 61 -24.01 9.15 -3.36
CA THR A 61 -23.35 8.94 -4.66
C THR A 61 -21.87 8.69 -4.42
N VAL A 62 -21.37 7.52 -4.82
CA VAL A 62 -20.00 7.11 -4.56
C VAL A 62 -19.28 6.72 -5.83
N ARG A 63 -18.02 7.12 -5.94
CA ARG A 63 -17.05 6.66 -6.93
C ARG A 63 -15.77 6.24 -6.24
N VAL A 64 -15.23 5.11 -6.62
CA VAL A 64 -13.89 4.65 -6.23
C VAL A 64 -12.98 4.77 -7.44
N THR A 65 -11.78 5.28 -7.27
CA THR A 65 -10.86 5.50 -8.38
C THR A 65 -9.40 5.54 -7.92
N PHE A 66 -8.48 5.53 -8.87
CA PHE A 66 -7.04 5.75 -8.67
C PHE A 66 -6.45 6.32 -9.97
N GLY A 67 -5.37 7.11 -9.86
CA GLY A 67 -4.80 7.81 -11.02
C GLY A 67 -4.18 6.89 -12.06
N GLU A 68 -3.51 5.83 -11.64
CA GLU A 68 -2.77 4.88 -12.48
C GLU A 68 -2.68 3.51 -11.79
N PRO A 69 -2.65 2.38 -12.54
CA PRO A 69 -2.72 2.24 -14.01
C PRO A 69 -4.12 2.48 -14.58
N ALA A 70 -4.26 2.46 -15.90
CA ALA A 70 -5.55 2.67 -16.57
C ALA A 70 -6.63 1.60 -16.29
N GLY A 71 -6.31 0.55 -15.59
CA GLY A 71 -7.27 -0.54 -15.26
C GLY A 71 -6.98 -1.15 -13.90
N THR A 72 -8.01 -1.70 -13.28
CA THR A 72 -7.91 -2.36 -11.97
C THR A 72 -6.96 -3.56 -12.05
N PRO A 73 -5.95 -3.65 -11.14
CA PRO A 73 -5.13 -4.84 -11.00
C PRO A 73 -5.98 -6.10 -10.91
N GLN A 74 -5.55 -7.17 -11.58
CA GLN A 74 -6.42 -8.37 -11.71
C GLN A 74 -6.68 -9.04 -10.37
N SER A 75 -5.69 -9.07 -9.49
CA SER A 75 -5.81 -9.63 -8.14
C SER A 75 -6.83 -8.88 -7.27
N LEU A 76 -7.13 -7.61 -7.61
CA LEU A 76 -8.04 -6.77 -6.82
C LEU A 76 -9.46 -6.69 -7.41
N ARG A 77 -9.69 -7.19 -8.62
CA ARG A 77 -10.99 -7.05 -9.30
C ARG A 77 -12.15 -7.66 -8.55
N ALA A 78 -11.93 -8.80 -7.90
CA ALA A 78 -12.98 -9.48 -7.14
C ALA A 78 -13.42 -8.75 -5.88
N LEU A 79 -12.66 -7.74 -5.43
CA LEU A 79 -13.06 -6.89 -4.32
C LEU A 79 -14.20 -5.93 -4.71
N ASP A 80 -14.30 -5.53 -5.98
CA ASP A 80 -15.34 -4.60 -6.45
C ASP A 80 -16.65 -5.32 -6.86
N VAL A 81 -17.30 -5.93 -5.91
CA VAL A 81 -18.60 -6.59 -6.13
C VAL A 81 -19.76 -5.62 -6.30
N ALA A 82 -19.54 -4.34 -6.04
CA ALA A 82 -20.56 -3.31 -6.11
C ALA A 82 -20.42 -2.42 -7.35
N ASP A 83 -19.44 -2.69 -8.21
CA ASP A 83 -19.15 -1.91 -9.43
C ASP A 83 -19.00 -0.40 -9.13
N LEU A 84 -18.12 -0.09 -8.17
CA LEU A 84 -17.85 1.27 -7.70
C LEU A 84 -16.66 1.91 -8.38
N ILE A 85 -15.76 1.10 -8.99
CA ILE A 85 -14.54 1.61 -9.60
C ILE A 85 -14.87 2.31 -10.92
N VAL A 86 -14.45 3.55 -11.01
CA VAL A 86 -14.59 4.37 -12.23
C VAL A 86 -13.22 4.84 -12.72
N PRO A 87 -13.04 5.04 -14.03
CA PRO A 87 -11.83 5.66 -14.57
C PRO A 87 -11.62 7.09 -14.02
N PRO A 88 -10.37 7.58 -13.94
CA PRO A 88 -10.05 8.91 -13.40
C PRO A 88 -10.73 10.07 -14.13
N ASP A 89 -11.01 9.91 -15.41
CA ASP A 89 -11.69 10.92 -16.25
C ASP A 89 -13.19 11.09 -15.93
N GLN A 90 -13.79 10.13 -15.20
CA GLN A 90 -15.17 10.21 -14.71
C GLN A 90 -15.29 10.89 -13.34
N VAL A 91 -14.17 11.28 -12.74
CA VAL A 91 -14.17 12.05 -11.48
C VAL A 91 -14.57 13.50 -11.77
N PRO A 92 -15.53 14.06 -10.99
CA PRO A 92 -15.91 15.48 -11.13
C PRO A 92 -14.69 16.40 -11.03
N ALA A 93 -14.70 17.49 -11.79
CA ALA A 93 -13.65 18.52 -11.71
C ALA A 93 -13.58 19.16 -10.31
N GLN A 94 -14.72 19.20 -9.61
CA GLN A 94 -14.88 19.73 -8.25
C GLN A 94 -15.67 18.71 -7.41
N PRO A 95 -15.01 17.68 -6.83
CA PRO A 95 -15.68 16.74 -5.94
C PRO A 95 -16.25 17.45 -4.71
N GLU A 96 -17.46 17.07 -4.26
CA GLU A 96 -18.00 17.58 -2.98
C GLU A 96 -17.10 17.17 -1.82
N LEU A 97 -16.82 15.88 -1.72
CA LEU A 97 -15.87 15.30 -0.77
C LEU A 97 -14.93 14.35 -1.51
N LEU A 98 -13.64 14.62 -1.41
CA LEU A 98 -12.57 13.71 -1.83
C LEU A 98 -12.01 13.01 -0.60
N VAL A 99 -11.98 11.70 -0.59
CA VAL A 99 -11.32 10.90 0.45
C VAL A 99 -10.11 10.21 -0.16
N ALA A 100 -8.92 10.58 0.26
CA ALA A 100 -7.68 9.92 -0.13
C ALA A 100 -7.38 8.79 0.87
N LEU A 101 -7.27 7.56 0.37
CA LEU A 101 -7.04 6.38 1.21
C LEU A 101 -5.66 5.81 0.95
N ASP A 102 -4.95 5.50 2.02
CA ASP A 102 -3.63 4.89 2.00
C ASP A 102 -2.62 5.71 1.18
N THR A 103 -2.67 7.02 1.34
CA THR A 103 -1.93 7.95 0.51
C THR A 103 -1.11 8.93 1.35
N ALA A 104 0.20 8.70 1.43
CA ALA A 104 1.12 9.49 2.23
C ALA A 104 1.33 10.92 1.71
N SER A 105 1.15 11.15 0.41
CA SER A 105 1.37 12.45 -0.21
C SER A 105 0.48 12.68 -1.43
N ARG A 106 0.22 13.96 -1.73
CA ARG A 106 -0.59 14.38 -2.86
C ARG A 106 -0.13 13.78 -4.20
N ASN A 107 1.19 13.65 -4.40
CA ASN A 107 1.74 13.12 -5.65
C ASN A 107 1.34 11.66 -5.90
N ARG A 108 1.03 10.92 -4.84
CA ARG A 108 0.55 9.54 -4.93
C ARG A 108 -0.88 9.41 -5.48
N LEU A 109 -1.59 10.53 -5.65
CA LEU A 109 -2.89 10.55 -6.34
C LEU A 109 -2.75 10.55 -7.87
N GLY A 110 -1.52 10.71 -8.41
CA GLY A 110 -1.25 10.71 -9.85
C GLY A 110 -2.04 11.80 -10.59
N SER A 111 -2.73 11.43 -11.66
CA SER A 111 -3.56 12.34 -12.48
C SER A 111 -4.72 13.01 -11.72
N LEU A 112 -5.02 12.55 -10.50
CA LEU A 112 -6.08 13.11 -9.66
C LEU A 112 -5.56 14.12 -8.63
N ALA A 113 -4.24 14.38 -8.59
CA ALA A 113 -3.65 15.29 -7.60
C ALA A 113 -4.27 16.68 -7.58
N ASP A 114 -4.65 17.22 -8.74
CA ASP A 114 -5.25 18.56 -8.85
C ASP A 114 -6.67 18.63 -8.27
N ARG A 115 -7.34 17.49 -8.06
CA ARG A 115 -8.67 17.45 -7.44
C ARG A 115 -8.65 17.86 -5.98
N VAL A 116 -7.50 17.77 -5.33
CA VAL A 116 -7.28 18.24 -3.93
C VAL A 116 -7.57 19.74 -3.81
N ASP A 117 -7.19 20.55 -4.81
CA ASP A 117 -7.37 22.01 -4.76
C ASP A 117 -8.79 22.43 -5.09
N THR A 118 -9.57 21.58 -5.75
CA THR A 118 -10.90 21.92 -6.27
C THR A 118 -12.04 21.25 -5.51
N ALA A 119 -11.73 20.26 -4.66
CA ALA A 119 -12.72 19.58 -3.83
C ALA A 119 -13.29 20.52 -2.76
N GLY A 120 -14.58 20.35 -2.44
CA GLY A 120 -15.23 21.06 -1.34
C GLY A 120 -14.62 20.76 0.01
N ALA A 121 -14.22 19.51 0.23
CA ALA A 121 -13.40 19.06 1.37
C ALA A 121 -12.53 17.86 0.94
N VAL A 122 -11.40 17.68 1.64
CA VAL A 122 -10.47 16.56 1.44
C VAL A 122 -10.21 15.88 2.77
N LEU A 123 -10.59 14.61 2.88
CA LEU A 123 -10.25 13.75 4.02
C LEU A 123 -9.11 12.81 3.61
N VAL A 124 -8.05 12.76 4.41
CA VAL A 124 -6.96 11.80 4.23
C VAL A 124 -7.09 10.72 5.32
N ILE A 125 -7.22 9.46 4.91
CA ILE A 125 -7.22 8.29 5.80
C ILE A 125 -5.97 7.48 5.47
N ASP A 126 -5.00 7.39 6.38
CA ASP A 126 -3.69 6.83 6.07
C ASP A 126 -2.94 6.35 7.32
N HIS A 127 -2.11 5.33 7.17
CA HIS A 127 -1.27 4.81 8.24
C HIS A 127 0.23 5.03 8.02
N HIS A 128 0.62 5.74 6.97
CA HIS A 128 2.02 6.02 6.69
C HIS A 128 2.62 7.05 7.65
N ALA A 129 3.75 6.72 8.29
CA ALA A 129 4.49 7.65 9.15
C ALA A 129 5.00 8.91 8.41
N THR A 130 5.13 8.83 7.08
CA THR A 130 5.58 9.92 6.21
C THR A 130 4.43 10.78 5.67
N ASN A 131 3.20 10.61 6.18
CA ASN A 131 2.04 11.35 5.70
C ASN A 131 2.22 12.85 5.85
N GLY A 132 2.10 13.59 4.74
CA GLY A 132 2.27 15.05 4.68
C GLY A 132 1.03 15.85 5.10
N ARG A 133 -0.05 15.21 5.55
CA ARG A 133 -1.33 15.84 5.97
C ARG A 133 -1.84 16.89 4.97
N PHE A 134 -1.92 16.52 3.69
CA PHE A 134 -2.25 17.41 2.58
C PHE A 134 -3.75 17.72 2.41
N GLY A 135 -4.61 17.08 3.17
CA GLY A 135 -6.06 17.27 3.15
C GLY A 135 -6.53 18.43 4.06
N THR A 136 -7.83 18.69 4.04
CA THR A 136 -8.50 19.61 4.98
C THR A 136 -8.87 18.91 6.30
N HIS A 137 -9.03 17.58 6.26
CA HIS A 137 -9.33 16.71 7.39
C HIS A 137 -8.42 15.48 7.33
N HIS A 138 -8.10 14.91 8.48
CA HIS A 138 -7.15 13.82 8.59
C HIS A 138 -7.63 12.78 9.59
N LEU A 139 -7.52 11.52 9.21
CA LEU A 139 -7.63 10.35 10.08
C LEU A 139 -6.35 9.54 9.84
N VAL A 140 -5.26 9.93 10.50
CA VAL A 140 -3.91 9.41 10.23
C VAL A 140 -3.29 8.88 11.50
N ASP A 141 -3.03 7.55 11.52
CA ASP A 141 -2.33 6.87 12.62
C ASP A 141 -1.23 5.96 12.09
N ALA A 142 0.02 6.39 12.27
CA ALA A 142 1.21 5.60 11.90
C ALA A 142 1.42 4.34 12.77
N GLY A 143 0.64 4.16 13.82
CA GLY A 143 0.64 2.97 14.66
C GLY A 143 -0.32 1.88 14.20
N ALA A 144 -1.23 2.20 13.27
CA ALA A 144 -2.14 1.22 12.69
C ALA A 144 -1.40 0.28 11.74
N GLU A 145 -1.82 -0.98 11.68
CA GLU A 145 -1.20 -2.00 10.84
C GLU A 145 -1.55 -1.85 9.36
N ALA A 146 -2.69 -1.19 9.07
CA ALA A 146 -3.22 -0.97 7.73
C ALA A 146 -4.22 0.19 7.75
N THR A 147 -4.43 0.86 6.62
CA THR A 147 -5.50 1.84 6.43
C THR A 147 -6.89 1.20 6.62
N ALA A 148 -7.03 -0.08 6.30
CA ALA A 148 -8.23 -0.86 6.54
C ALA A 148 -8.68 -0.87 8.02
N VAL A 149 -7.75 -0.80 8.97
CA VAL A 149 -8.08 -0.69 10.41
C VAL A 149 -8.75 0.65 10.70
N LEU A 150 -8.23 1.74 10.15
CA LEU A 150 -8.78 3.09 10.34
C LEU A 150 -10.16 3.23 9.69
N VAL A 151 -10.34 2.62 8.52
CA VAL A 151 -11.65 2.55 7.85
C VAL A 151 -12.64 1.74 8.67
N LEU A 152 -12.22 0.62 9.28
CA LEU A 152 -13.08 -0.16 10.18
C LEU A 152 -13.56 0.69 11.37
N GLU A 153 -12.66 1.44 12.02
CA GLU A 153 -13.02 2.34 13.12
C GLU A 153 -13.98 3.46 12.66
N LEU A 154 -13.77 4.01 11.45
CA LEU A 154 -14.70 4.98 10.86
C LEU A 154 -16.07 4.38 10.58
N LEU A 155 -16.14 3.14 10.08
CA LEU A 155 -17.41 2.42 9.86
C LEU A 155 -18.14 2.16 11.16
N ASP A 156 -17.42 1.84 12.25
CA ASP A 156 -17.97 1.70 13.59
C ASP A 156 -18.54 3.03 14.10
N ALA A 157 -17.80 4.13 13.93
CA ALA A 157 -18.27 5.48 14.31
C ALA A 157 -19.48 5.95 13.49
N LEU A 158 -19.69 5.36 12.31
CA LEU A 158 -20.85 5.58 11.45
C LEU A 158 -22.00 4.58 11.74
N ASP A 159 -21.91 3.71 12.75
CA ASP A 159 -22.88 2.67 13.04
C ASP A 159 -23.20 1.76 11.84
N VAL A 160 -22.16 1.41 11.04
CA VAL A 160 -22.31 0.51 9.89
C VAL A 160 -22.27 -0.94 10.37
N VAL A 161 -23.29 -1.70 10.01
CA VAL A 161 -23.28 -3.15 10.20
C VAL A 161 -22.41 -3.77 9.12
N LEU A 162 -21.35 -4.46 9.55
CA LEU A 162 -20.45 -5.16 8.64
C LEU A 162 -21.15 -6.40 8.06
N ASP A 163 -21.02 -6.58 6.76
CA ASP A 163 -21.34 -7.80 6.05
C ASP A 163 -20.12 -8.36 5.32
N GLU A 164 -20.26 -9.51 4.70
CA GLU A 164 -19.16 -10.21 4.04
C GLU A 164 -18.42 -9.34 2.99
N PRO A 165 -19.08 -8.64 2.04
CA PRO A 165 -18.37 -7.88 1.03
C PRO A 165 -17.53 -6.73 1.60
N ILE A 166 -18.05 -5.99 2.58
CA ILE A 166 -17.30 -4.93 3.27
C ILE A 166 -16.14 -5.54 4.05
N ALA A 167 -16.41 -6.59 4.82
CA ALA A 167 -15.41 -7.23 5.65
C ALA A 167 -14.30 -7.91 4.82
N ARG A 168 -14.62 -8.49 3.66
CA ARG A 168 -13.64 -9.06 2.74
C ARG A 168 -12.67 -8.02 2.20
N CYS A 169 -13.15 -6.84 1.84
CA CYS A 169 -12.31 -5.74 1.41
C CYS A 169 -11.33 -5.29 2.51
N LEU A 170 -11.82 -5.14 3.75
CA LEU A 170 -10.97 -4.78 4.90
C LEU A 170 -10.00 -5.89 5.26
N TYR A 171 -10.44 -7.15 5.19
CA TYR A 171 -9.59 -8.32 5.44
C TYR A 171 -8.46 -8.43 4.42
N ALA A 172 -8.74 -8.15 3.15
CA ALA A 172 -7.74 -8.12 2.08
C ALA A 172 -6.62 -7.11 2.40
N GLY A 173 -6.96 -5.87 2.77
CA GLY A 173 -5.99 -4.85 3.19
C GLY A 173 -5.19 -5.31 4.42
N LEU A 174 -5.87 -5.79 5.45
CA LEU A 174 -5.22 -6.24 6.69
C LEU A 174 -4.21 -7.37 6.45
N VAL A 175 -4.55 -8.36 5.63
CA VAL A 175 -3.68 -9.51 5.32
C VAL A 175 -2.44 -9.07 4.55
N THR A 176 -2.61 -8.24 3.52
CA THR A 176 -1.49 -7.83 2.68
C THR A 176 -0.52 -6.94 3.44
N ASP A 177 -1.01 -5.94 4.16
CA ASP A 177 -0.15 -4.99 4.89
C ASP A 177 0.55 -5.59 6.09
N THR A 178 -0.05 -6.58 6.74
CA THR A 178 0.60 -7.34 7.82
C THR A 178 1.53 -8.43 7.30
N SER A 179 1.70 -8.58 5.98
CA SER A 179 2.43 -9.69 5.35
C SER A 179 1.93 -11.06 5.85
N CYS A 180 0.64 -11.32 5.72
CA CYS A 180 -0.05 -12.51 6.23
C CYS A 180 0.14 -12.65 7.75
N PHE A 181 -0.16 -11.59 8.48
CA PHE A 181 -0.08 -11.53 9.96
C PHE A 181 1.31 -11.71 10.59
N ARG A 182 2.39 -11.66 9.79
CA ARG A 182 3.76 -11.70 10.32
C ARG A 182 4.11 -10.45 11.14
N ARG A 183 3.43 -9.34 10.90
CA ARG A 183 3.58 -8.06 11.59
C ARG A 183 2.34 -7.68 12.40
N ALA A 184 1.58 -8.68 12.84
CA ALA A 184 0.37 -8.50 13.62
C ALA A 184 0.65 -8.48 15.12
N ASP A 185 -0.19 -7.77 15.85
CA ASP A 185 -0.31 -7.83 17.30
C ASP A 185 -1.61 -8.57 17.71
N PRO A 186 -1.88 -8.79 19.00
CA PRO A 186 -3.14 -9.41 19.44
C PRO A 186 -4.40 -8.64 19.01
N GLY A 187 -4.33 -7.30 18.89
CA GLY A 187 -5.44 -6.47 18.42
C GLY A 187 -5.74 -6.72 16.94
N THR A 188 -4.71 -6.84 16.11
CA THR A 188 -4.82 -7.19 14.69
C THR A 188 -5.55 -8.52 14.48
N HIS A 189 -5.21 -9.54 15.29
CA HIS A 189 -5.88 -10.83 15.24
C HIS A 189 -7.34 -10.77 15.69
N ALA A 190 -7.67 -9.91 16.68
CA ALA A 190 -9.05 -9.69 17.08
C ALA A 190 -9.88 -9.01 15.97
N ILE A 191 -9.30 -8.04 15.26
CA ILE A 191 -9.91 -7.42 14.08
C ILE A 191 -10.14 -8.47 12.99
N ALA A 192 -9.12 -9.28 12.67
CA ALA A 192 -9.26 -10.36 11.69
C ALA A 192 -10.41 -11.34 12.06
N ALA A 193 -10.45 -11.77 13.32
CA ALA A 193 -11.52 -12.65 13.79
C ALA A 193 -12.92 -12.03 13.64
N ARG A 194 -13.05 -10.72 13.91
CA ARG A 194 -14.30 -9.97 13.71
C ARG A 194 -14.72 -9.94 12.24
N LEU A 195 -13.78 -9.68 11.33
CA LEU A 195 -14.03 -9.65 9.89
C LEU A 195 -14.44 -11.05 9.38
N LEU A 196 -13.73 -12.10 9.80
CA LEU A 196 -14.06 -13.48 9.44
C LEU A 196 -15.43 -13.93 9.97
N ALA A 197 -15.87 -13.42 11.11
CA ALA A 197 -17.19 -13.75 11.68
C ALA A 197 -18.36 -13.30 10.78
N THR A 198 -18.14 -12.43 9.79
CA THR A 198 -19.17 -12.03 8.81
C THR A 198 -19.36 -13.05 7.68
N GLY A 199 -18.53 -14.09 7.61
CA GLY A 199 -18.58 -15.13 6.58
C GLY A 199 -17.50 -15.00 5.50
N VAL A 200 -16.49 -14.11 5.68
CA VAL A 200 -15.33 -14.03 4.78
C VAL A 200 -14.61 -15.37 4.75
N ASP A 201 -14.37 -15.88 3.54
CA ASP A 201 -13.51 -17.04 3.31
C ASP A 201 -12.05 -16.58 3.20
N PRO A 202 -11.20 -16.86 4.22
CA PRO A 202 -9.81 -16.40 4.23
C PRO A 202 -8.97 -17.08 3.16
N ASP A 203 -9.22 -18.37 2.87
CA ASP A 203 -8.47 -19.12 1.86
C ASP A 203 -8.78 -18.59 0.45
N ALA A 204 -10.05 -18.41 0.12
CA ALA A 204 -10.44 -17.85 -1.17
C ALA A 204 -9.88 -16.43 -1.37
N THR A 205 -9.97 -15.57 -0.34
CA THR A 205 -9.49 -14.19 -0.39
C THR A 205 -7.97 -14.12 -0.56
N THR A 206 -7.21 -14.87 0.22
CA THR A 206 -5.74 -14.84 0.14
C THR A 206 -5.21 -15.50 -1.11
N ARG A 207 -5.83 -16.58 -1.58
CA ARG A 207 -5.46 -17.26 -2.83
C ARG A 207 -5.58 -16.33 -4.03
N GLU A 208 -6.65 -15.55 -4.11
CA GLU A 208 -6.87 -14.62 -5.21
C GLU A 208 -5.85 -13.48 -5.21
N LEU A 209 -5.51 -12.97 -4.03
CA LEU A 209 -4.58 -11.86 -3.87
C LEU A 209 -3.10 -12.26 -4.03
N LEU A 210 -2.72 -13.45 -3.56
CA LEU A 210 -1.31 -13.79 -3.33
C LEU A 210 -0.83 -15.05 -4.07
N ASP A 211 -1.73 -16.00 -4.39
CA ASP A 211 -1.35 -17.33 -4.85
C ASP A 211 -1.88 -17.66 -6.26
N THR A 212 -2.34 -16.63 -7.00
CA THR A 212 -2.87 -16.84 -8.37
C THR A 212 -2.00 -16.12 -9.38
N HIS A 213 -1.06 -16.88 -9.96
CA HIS A 213 -0.11 -16.39 -10.97
C HIS A 213 -0.22 -17.17 -12.28
N PRO A 214 0.01 -16.54 -13.45
CA PRO A 214 0.09 -17.25 -14.72
C PRO A 214 1.33 -18.17 -14.78
N PHE A 215 1.25 -19.25 -15.53
CA PHE A 215 2.36 -20.22 -15.64
C PHE A 215 3.70 -19.58 -16.05
N GLY A 216 3.67 -18.53 -16.91
CA GLY A 216 4.86 -17.78 -17.31
C GLY A 216 5.62 -17.12 -16.16
N TRP A 217 4.95 -16.86 -15.03
CA TRP A 217 5.59 -16.35 -13.81
C TRP A 217 6.70 -17.27 -13.30
N LEU A 218 6.52 -18.59 -13.37
CA LEU A 218 7.55 -19.55 -12.95
C LEU A 218 8.81 -19.45 -13.81
N ALA A 219 8.65 -19.25 -15.12
CA ALA A 219 9.79 -19.08 -16.03
C ALA A 219 10.53 -17.77 -15.74
N MET A 220 9.80 -16.68 -15.50
CA MET A 220 10.37 -15.39 -15.08
C MET A 220 11.14 -15.54 -13.76
N LEU A 221 10.56 -16.17 -12.75
CA LEU A 221 11.23 -16.42 -11.48
C LEU A 221 12.52 -17.21 -11.66
N GLY A 222 12.51 -18.27 -12.45
CA GLY A 222 13.70 -19.07 -12.74
C GLY A 222 14.84 -18.22 -13.32
N ALA A 223 14.53 -17.36 -14.29
CA ALA A 223 15.51 -16.46 -14.90
C ALA A 223 16.02 -15.37 -13.92
N VAL A 224 15.11 -14.75 -13.20
CA VAL A 224 15.44 -13.63 -12.30
C VAL A 224 16.20 -14.12 -11.06
N LEU A 225 15.77 -15.20 -10.41
CA LEU A 225 16.44 -15.75 -9.24
C LEU A 225 17.80 -16.36 -9.61
N GLY A 226 17.96 -16.91 -10.83
CA GLY A 226 19.26 -17.37 -11.35
C GLY A 226 20.31 -16.26 -11.49
N ARG A 227 19.89 -14.99 -11.60
CA ARG A 227 20.76 -13.82 -11.63
C ARG A 227 21.05 -13.21 -10.27
N ALA A 228 20.40 -13.69 -9.20
CA ALA A 228 20.58 -13.12 -7.87
C ALA A 228 22.04 -13.15 -7.43
N ARG A 229 22.47 -12.11 -6.73
CA ARG A 229 23.82 -11.96 -6.17
C ARG A 229 23.72 -11.57 -4.70
N LEU A 230 24.59 -12.13 -3.91
CA LEU A 230 24.73 -11.83 -2.49
C LEU A 230 26.04 -11.09 -2.23
N GLU A 231 25.94 -9.92 -1.63
CA GLU A 231 27.07 -9.07 -1.21
C GLU A 231 27.07 -8.94 0.30
N ARG A 232 27.86 -9.77 0.97
CA ARG A 232 27.87 -9.86 2.44
C ARG A 232 28.45 -8.62 3.12
N ALA A 233 29.33 -7.88 2.44
CA ALA A 233 29.98 -6.68 2.97
C ALA A 233 29.16 -5.40 2.77
N SER A 234 28.17 -5.39 1.87
CA SER A 234 27.32 -4.24 1.59
C SER A 234 26.32 -3.98 2.71
N ALA A 235 25.65 -2.82 2.67
CA ALA A 235 24.66 -2.41 3.69
C ALA A 235 25.27 -2.44 5.10
N GLN A 236 26.40 -1.75 5.29
CA GLN A 236 27.15 -1.67 6.55
C GLN A 236 27.60 -3.04 7.09
N GLY A 237 27.83 -4.02 6.21
CA GLY A 237 28.19 -5.38 6.58
C GLY A 237 27.00 -6.27 6.97
N LEU A 238 25.78 -5.77 6.85
CA LEU A 238 24.56 -6.54 7.14
C LEU A 238 24.09 -7.41 5.97
N GLY A 239 24.69 -7.23 4.80
CA GLY A 239 24.41 -7.97 3.57
C GLY A 239 23.32 -7.38 2.70
N LEU A 240 23.59 -7.35 1.40
CA LEU A 240 22.66 -7.00 0.33
C LEU A 240 22.49 -8.20 -0.60
N VAL A 241 21.26 -8.61 -0.85
CA VAL A 241 20.92 -9.51 -1.95
C VAL A 241 20.19 -8.73 -3.03
N HIS A 242 20.61 -8.87 -4.27
CA HIS A 242 19.98 -8.16 -5.37
C HIS A 242 19.81 -9.02 -6.62
N THR A 243 18.86 -8.63 -7.46
CA THR A 243 18.65 -9.22 -8.78
C THR A 243 18.06 -8.20 -9.75
N THR A 244 18.02 -8.54 -11.03
CA THR A 244 17.41 -7.72 -12.08
C THR A 244 16.28 -8.44 -12.76
N VAL A 245 15.18 -7.74 -13.00
CA VAL A 245 14.08 -8.15 -13.88
C VAL A 245 14.20 -7.33 -15.15
N ARG A 246 14.39 -8.00 -16.29
CA ARG A 246 14.48 -7.36 -17.60
C ARG A 246 13.12 -7.35 -18.28
N LEU A 247 12.87 -6.39 -19.17
CA LEU A 247 11.65 -6.36 -19.98
C LEU A 247 11.43 -7.68 -20.76
N SER A 248 12.51 -8.33 -21.18
CA SER A 248 12.43 -9.65 -21.87
C SER A 248 11.91 -10.77 -20.96
N ASP A 249 12.05 -10.66 -19.65
CA ASP A 249 11.57 -11.65 -18.68
C ASP A 249 10.06 -11.53 -18.44
N THR A 250 9.48 -10.34 -18.67
CA THR A 250 8.12 -9.98 -18.28
C THR A 250 7.08 -10.11 -19.39
N ALA A 251 7.46 -10.67 -20.54
CA ALA A 251 6.57 -10.79 -21.68
C ALA A 251 5.29 -11.60 -21.33
N GLY A 252 4.13 -10.94 -21.45
CA GLY A 252 2.82 -11.55 -21.14
C GLY A 252 2.51 -11.66 -19.64
N LEU A 253 3.35 -11.08 -18.76
CA LEU A 253 3.11 -11.01 -17.33
C LEU A 253 2.53 -9.64 -16.95
N ARG A 254 1.78 -9.63 -15.87
CA ARG A 254 1.26 -8.40 -15.26
C ARG A 254 2.33 -7.79 -14.35
N ARG A 255 2.16 -6.52 -14.03
CA ARG A 255 3.06 -5.83 -13.09
C ARG A 255 3.10 -6.51 -11.71
N GLU A 256 1.97 -7.03 -11.25
CA GLU A 256 1.83 -7.74 -9.97
C GLU A 256 2.83 -8.89 -9.82
N GLU A 257 3.03 -9.71 -10.88
CA GLU A 257 4.02 -10.79 -10.86
C GLU A 257 5.44 -10.27 -10.73
N VAL A 258 5.74 -9.15 -11.35
CA VAL A 258 7.06 -8.53 -11.29
C VAL A 258 7.34 -7.94 -9.90
N GLU A 259 6.34 -7.31 -9.29
CA GLU A 259 6.45 -6.74 -7.94
C GLU A 259 6.63 -7.83 -6.87
N SER A 260 6.07 -9.03 -7.04
CA SER A 260 6.18 -10.13 -6.08
C SER A 260 7.62 -10.66 -5.91
N VAL A 261 8.51 -10.43 -6.88
CA VAL A 261 9.89 -10.95 -6.87
C VAL A 261 10.66 -10.52 -5.62
N VAL A 262 10.51 -9.27 -5.18
CA VAL A 262 11.25 -8.76 -4.04
C VAL A 262 10.91 -9.50 -2.74
N ASP A 263 9.69 -10.01 -2.61
CA ASP A 263 9.25 -10.74 -1.43
C ASP A 263 9.86 -12.15 -1.34
N LEU A 264 10.25 -12.72 -2.47
CA LEU A 264 11.05 -13.95 -2.50
C LEU A 264 12.52 -13.66 -2.20
N VAL A 265 13.10 -12.65 -2.83
CA VAL A 265 14.53 -12.31 -2.68
C VAL A 265 14.85 -11.91 -1.22
N ARG A 266 13.98 -11.17 -0.54
CA ARG A 266 14.16 -10.77 0.87
C ARG A 266 14.23 -11.93 1.87
N THR A 267 13.85 -13.14 1.47
CA THR A 267 13.92 -14.32 2.34
C THR A 267 15.35 -14.84 2.56
N THR A 268 16.34 -14.32 1.79
CA THR A 268 17.75 -14.70 1.89
C THR A 268 18.28 -14.46 3.31
N SER A 269 18.70 -15.51 4.01
CA SER A 269 19.11 -15.45 5.43
C SER A 269 20.31 -14.54 5.68
N GLU A 270 21.24 -14.49 4.74
CA GLU A 270 22.54 -13.82 4.85
C GLU A 270 22.50 -12.33 4.46
N ALA A 271 21.36 -11.78 4.10
CA ALA A 271 21.20 -10.38 3.75
C ALA A 271 20.13 -9.71 4.58
N GLU A 272 20.41 -8.54 5.12
CA GLU A 272 19.42 -7.65 5.75
C GLU A 272 18.57 -6.96 4.70
N VAL A 273 19.19 -6.55 3.57
CA VAL A 273 18.53 -5.81 2.51
C VAL A 273 18.39 -6.65 1.25
N ALA A 274 17.21 -6.60 0.65
CA ALA A 274 16.94 -7.11 -0.69
C ALA A 274 16.62 -5.96 -1.65
N ALA A 275 17.20 -5.99 -2.84
CA ALA A 275 16.96 -5.04 -3.92
C ALA A 275 16.59 -5.77 -5.21
N VAL A 276 15.50 -5.34 -5.85
CA VAL A 276 15.11 -5.82 -7.18
C VAL A 276 15.05 -4.64 -8.14
N LEU A 277 15.93 -4.66 -9.14
CA LEU A 277 16.00 -3.66 -10.19
C LEU A 277 15.11 -4.14 -11.35
N LYS A 278 14.05 -3.41 -11.64
CA LYS A 278 13.07 -3.73 -12.68
C LYS A 278 13.28 -2.77 -13.86
N GLU A 279 13.60 -3.33 -15.02
CA GLU A 279 13.81 -2.53 -16.24
C GLU A 279 12.50 -1.87 -16.67
N ALA A 280 12.49 -0.53 -16.74
CA ALA A 280 11.34 0.29 -17.12
C ALA A 280 11.51 1.00 -18.47
N GLY A 281 12.57 0.71 -19.19
CA GLY A 281 12.95 1.29 -20.49
C GLY A 281 14.44 1.31 -20.68
N ALA A 282 14.91 1.92 -21.76
CA ALA A 282 16.35 2.06 -22.01
C ALA A 282 17.02 2.83 -20.85
N ASP A 283 17.99 2.16 -20.22
CA ASP A 283 18.76 2.69 -19.08
C ASP A 283 17.91 3.29 -17.95
N ARG A 284 16.68 2.76 -17.74
CA ARG A 284 15.78 3.21 -16.70
C ARG A 284 15.30 2.03 -15.85
N TRP A 285 15.38 2.16 -14.54
CA TRP A 285 15.10 1.13 -13.57
C TRP A 285 14.14 1.62 -12.48
N GLU A 286 13.16 0.81 -12.16
CA GLU A 286 12.41 0.92 -10.92
C GLU A 286 13.00 -0.05 -9.90
N VAL A 287 13.41 0.45 -8.75
CA VAL A 287 14.08 -0.34 -7.72
C VAL A 287 13.16 -0.53 -6.52
N SER A 288 12.87 -1.78 -6.19
CA SER A 288 12.15 -2.14 -4.97
C SER A 288 13.15 -2.59 -3.91
N LEU A 289 13.03 -2.03 -2.71
CA LEU A 289 13.85 -2.35 -1.54
C LEU A 289 13.01 -2.99 -0.44
N ARG A 290 13.59 -3.98 0.22
CA ARG A 290 13.04 -4.55 1.46
C ARG A 290 14.16 -4.71 2.48
N ALA A 291 13.92 -4.32 3.72
CA ALA A 291 14.77 -4.65 4.85
C ALA A 291 14.07 -5.63 5.78
N LYS A 292 14.84 -6.41 6.54
CA LYS A 292 14.28 -7.34 7.52
C LYS A 292 13.94 -6.63 8.82
N GLN A 293 14.89 -5.90 9.39
CA GLN A 293 14.73 -5.32 10.72
C GLN A 293 15.63 -4.12 11.02
N CYS A 294 16.91 -4.20 10.65
CA CYS A 294 17.95 -3.34 11.22
C CYS A 294 18.18 -2.04 10.45
N LEU A 295 17.90 -1.99 9.14
CA LEU A 295 18.23 -0.85 8.30
C LEU A 295 16.96 -0.12 7.84
N ASP A 296 17.02 1.22 7.83
CA ASP A 296 15.96 2.06 7.26
C ASP A 296 16.17 2.25 5.76
N VAL A 297 15.50 1.42 4.95
CA VAL A 297 15.59 1.54 3.48
C VAL A 297 14.79 2.73 2.93
N SER A 298 13.89 3.34 3.71
CA SER A 298 13.18 4.55 3.25
C SER A 298 14.10 5.75 3.21
N ALA A 299 15.04 5.86 4.14
CA ALA A 299 16.06 6.90 4.15
C ALA A 299 16.99 6.77 2.91
N ALA A 300 17.44 5.55 2.60
CA ALA A 300 18.25 5.30 1.39
C ALA A 300 17.47 5.62 0.11
N ALA A 301 16.20 5.20 0.03
CA ALA A 301 15.35 5.52 -1.12
C ALA A 301 15.11 7.03 -1.29
N ALA A 302 14.88 7.76 -0.20
CA ALA A 302 14.69 9.21 -0.22
C ALA A 302 15.93 9.97 -0.73
N GLU A 303 17.13 9.54 -0.33
CA GLU A 303 18.39 10.09 -0.86
C GLU A 303 18.50 9.91 -2.39
N LEU A 304 17.88 8.85 -2.92
CA LEU A 304 17.86 8.53 -4.36
C LEU A 304 16.58 9.05 -5.08
N GLY A 305 15.83 9.96 -4.44
CA GLY A 305 14.64 10.57 -5.03
C GLY A 305 13.37 9.71 -4.96
N GLY A 306 13.38 8.66 -4.15
CA GLY A 306 12.24 7.79 -3.91
C GLY A 306 11.63 7.96 -2.52
N GLY A 307 11.09 6.87 -1.95
CA GLY A 307 10.48 6.88 -0.61
C GLY A 307 9.82 5.55 -0.28
N GLY A 308 9.08 5.52 0.82
CA GLY A 308 8.37 4.35 1.31
C GLY A 308 8.38 4.22 2.82
N HIS A 309 8.15 3.01 3.30
CA HIS A 309 8.25 2.65 4.71
C HIS A 309 9.68 2.25 5.08
N ARG A 310 10.00 2.31 6.37
CA ARG A 310 11.29 1.93 6.92
C ARG A 310 11.82 0.58 6.40
N LEU A 311 10.96 -0.43 6.26
CA LEU A 311 11.34 -1.77 5.82
C LEU A 311 10.93 -2.09 4.37
N ALA A 312 10.27 -1.18 3.67
CA ALA A 312 9.78 -1.36 2.30
C ALA A 312 9.75 -0.03 1.55
N ALA A 313 10.68 0.19 0.65
CA ALA A 313 10.83 1.44 -0.08
C ALA A 313 11.16 1.18 -1.54
N GLY A 314 11.21 2.24 -2.35
CA GLY A 314 11.59 2.16 -3.75
C GLY A 314 11.96 3.52 -4.33
N PHE A 315 12.67 3.48 -5.45
CA PHE A 315 13.08 4.67 -6.20
C PHE A 315 13.20 4.34 -7.69
N THR A 316 13.31 5.38 -8.50
CA THR A 316 13.60 5.23 -9.95
C THR A 316 14.97 5.78 -10.24
N ALA A 317 15.75 5.07 -11.05
CA ALA A 317 17.09 5.49 -11.43
C ALA A 317 17.35 5.32 -12.93
N SER A 318 18.33 6.04 -13.45
CA SER A 318 18.82 5.92 -14.83
C SER A 318 20.29 5.47 -14.82
N GLY A 319 20.71 4.77 -15.86
CA GLY A 319 22.06 4.24 -16.03
C GLY A 319 22.07 2.73 -16.19
N THR A 320 23.26 2.14 -16.17
CA THR A 320 23.38 0.67 -16.18
C THR A 320 22.95 0.08 -14.84
N PRO A 321 22.59 -1.21 -14.76
CA PRO A 321 22.28 -1.86 -13.48
C PRO A 321 23.40 -1.69 -12.44
N GLU A 322 24.66 -1.69 -12.87
CA GLU A 322 25.80 -1.54 -11.97
C GLU A 322 25.92 -0.10 -11.45
N ASP A 323 25.67 0.93 -12.29
CA ASP A 323 25.64 2.32 -11.83
C ASP A 323 24.55 2.53 -10.77
N VAL A 324 23.39 1.92 -10.96
CA VAL A 324 22.27 1.98 -10.00
C VAL A 324 22.64 1.26 -8.70
N LEU A 325 23.29 0.10 -8.79
CA LEU A 325 23.74 -0.64 -7.61
C LEU A 325 24.83 0.12 -6.85
N ASP A 326 25.76 0.79 -7.52
CA ASP A 326 26.81 1.58 -6.87
C ASP A 326 26.20 2.73 -6.07
N THR A 327 25.26 3.47 -6.65
CA THR A 327 24.55 4.52 -5.92
C THR A 327 23.73 3.97 -4.75
N LEU A 328 23.09 2.82 -4.93
CA LEU A 328 22.34 2.14 -3.86
C LEU A 328 23.24 1.69 -2.72
N ARG A 329 24.40 1.05 -3.03
CA ARG A 329 25.38 0.63 -2.01
C ARG A 329 25.79 1.82 -1.14
N PHE A 330 26.12 2.94 -1.79
CA PHE A 330 26.51 4.16 -1.09
C PHE A 330 25.40 4.70 -0.18
N ALA A 331 24.16 4.73 -0.65
CA ALA A 331 23.01 5.18 0.13
C ALA A 331 22.72 4.23 1.32
N LEU A 332 22.82 2.90 1.14
CA LEU A 332 22.63 1.93 2.20
C LEU A 332 23.69 2.02 3.30
N ASP A 333 24.95 2.31 2.92
CA ASP A 333 26.03 2.48 3.89
C ASP A 333 25.88 3.73 4.77
N ARG A 334 25.04 4.67 4.36
CA ARG A 334 24.71 5.91 5.09
C ARG A 334 23.36 5.89 5.79
N ALA A 335 22.52 4.92 5.45
CA ALA A 335 21.20 4.80 6.05
C ALA A 335 21.28 4.55 7.55
N SER A 336 20.30 5.07 8.30
CA SER A 336 20.24 4.88 9.74
C SER A 336 19.97 3.43 10.10
N LEU A 337 20.66 2.95 11.14
CA LEU A 337 20.29 1.72 11.82
C LEU A 337 19.06 1.97 12.69
N ALA A 338 18.19 1.01 12.74
CA ALA A 338 16.92 1.07 13.48
C ALA A 338 17.08 0.76 14.96
#